data_9fc7dba2a5941063bc70ae29dee7ec93
#
_entry.id   9fc7dba2a5941063bc70ae29dee7ec93
#
_cell.length_a   1.000
_cell.length_b   1.000
_cell.length_c   1.000
_cell.angle_alpha   90.00
_cell.angle_beta   90.00
_cell.angle_gamma   90.00
#
_symmetry.space_group_name_H-M   'P 1'
#
loop_
_entity.id
_entity.type
_entity.pdbx_description
1 polymer ?
#
loop_
_entity_poly.entity_id
_entity_poly.type
_entity_poly.pdbx_seq_one_letter_code
_entity_poly.pdbx_strand_id
1 'polypeptide(L)'
;MAKESFQRTKPHVNVGTIGHVDHGKSTLTAAIVEVQSRKGLAKKISYAEITKGGTVRDETKTLTIAVSHVEYESDKRHYAHVDCPGHADYIKNMITGAAQMDGAILVVSAADGPMPQTREHILLARQVGVPYIVVFLKKADMVDEIGRAHV
;
A
#
# COMPACT_ATOMS: atom_id res chain seq x y z
N MET A 1 6.95 31.10 -18.76
CA MET A 1 7.20 29.64 -18.87
C MET A 1 5.86 28.92 -18.92
N ALA A 2 5.56 28.32 -20.02
CA ALA A 2 4.37 27.47 -20.12
C ALA A 2 4.56 26.26 -19.21
N LYS A 3 3.65 26.06 -18.27
CA LYS A 3 3.57 24.79 -17.54
C LYS A 3 3.23 23.71 -18.55
N GLU A 4 4.13 22.76 -18.74
CA GLU A 4 3.80 21.56 -19.51
C GLU A 4 2.57 20.92 -18.88
N SER A 5 1.49 20.84 -19.65
CA SER A 5 0.30 20.14 -19.20
C SER A 5 0.63 18.66 -19.17
N PHE A 6 0.52 18.05 -17.98
CA PHE A 6 0.66 16.60 -17.84
C PHE A 6 -0.45 15.91 -18.65
N GLN A 7 -0.09 15.30 -19.76
CA GLN A 7 -1.02 14.52 -20.54
C GLN A 7 -1.08 13.10 -19.98
N ARG A 8 -2.21 12.75 -19.39
CA ARG A 8 -2.47 11.38 -18.99
C ARG A 8 -2.74 10.54 -20.25
N THR A 9 -1.78 9.70 -20.60
CA THR A 9 -1.88 8.78 -21.74
C THR A 9 -2.54 7.45 -21.38
N LYS A 10 -2.66 7.14 -20.08
CA LYS A 10 -3.23 5.90 -19.57
C LYS A 10 -4.31 6.17 -18.51
N PRO A 11 -5.33 5.30 -18.39
CA PRO A 11 -6.28 5.37 -17.29
C PRO A 11 -5.58 5.37 -15.94
N HIS A 12 -6.04 6.22 -15.03
CA HIS A 12 -5.50 6.36 -13.68
C HIS A 12 -6.28 5.50 -12.69
N VAL A 13 -5.57 4.78 -11.83
CA VAL A 13 -6.14 3.94 -10.77
C VAL A 13 -5.46 4.27 -9.45
N ASN A 14 -6.25 4.51 -8.42
CA ASN A 14 -5.78 4.69 -7.07
C ASN A 14 -5.84 3.36 -6.32
N VAL A 15 -4.72 2.89 -5.84
CA VAL A 15 -4.61 1.65 -5.05
C VAL A 15 -3.94 1.91 -3.72
N GLY A 16 -4.15 1.03 -2.76
CA GLY A 16 -3.48 1.12 -1.47
C GLY A 16 -3.19 -0.25 -0.89
N THR A 17 -2.16 -0.33 -0.06
CA THR A 17 -1.86 -1.53 0.72
C THR A 17 -2.58 -1.47 2.06
N ILE A 18 -3.24 -2.54 2.42
CA ILE A 18 -3.93 -2.72 3.69
C ILE A 18 -3.50 -4.02 4.36
N GLY A 19 -3.69 -4.14 5.66
CA GLY A 19 -3.36 -5.34 6.41
C GLY A 19 -2.73 -5.02 7.77
N HIS A 20 -2.40 -6.08 8.49
CA HIS A 20 -1.84 -5.98 9.83
C HIS A 20 -0.40 -5.41 9.81
N VAL A 21 0.00 -4.75 10.89
CA VAL A 21 1.38 -4.29 11.08
C VAL A 21 2.35 -5.47 10.96
N ASP A 22 3.55 -5.23 10.46
CA ASP A 22 4.62 -6.22 10.28
C ASP A 22 4.33 -7.36 9.28
N HIS A 23 3.22 -7.32 8.56
CA HIS A 23 2.95 -8.27 7.48
C HIS A 23 3.65 -7.93 6.15
N GLY A 24 4.35 -6.78 6.10
CA GLY A 24 5.23 -6.41 5.00
C GLY A 24 4.56 -5.58 3.91
N LYS A 25 3.64 -4.69 4.26
CA LYS A 25 2.98 -3.76 3.32
C LYS A 25 3.97 -2.86 2.59
N SER A 26 4.81 -2.17 3.34
CA SER A 26 5.81 -1.24 2.77
C SER A 26 6.90 -1.96 1.98
N THR A 27 7.25 -3.18 2.38
CA THR A 27 8.18 -4.03 1.64
C THR A 27 7.61 -4.43 0.28
N LEU A 28 6.32 -4.75 0.21
CA LEU A 28 5.64 -5.05 -1.04
C LEU A 28 5.61 -3.82 -1.95
N THR A 29 5.27 -2.66 -1.42
CA THR A 29 5.27 -1.40 -2.17
C THR A 29 6.65 -1.10 -2.76
N ALA A 30 7.71 -1.27 -1.97
CA ALA A 30 9.08 -1.10 -2.44
C ALA A 30 9.45 -2.09 -3.55
N ALA A 31 9.03 -3.34 -3.43
CA ALA A 31 9.27 -4.37 -4.44
C ALA A 31 8.55 -4.06 -5.76
N ILE A 32 7.31 -3.59 -5.70
CA ILE A 32 6.57 -3.17 -6.91
C ILE A 32 7.30 -2.03 -7.62
N VAL A 33 7.68 -1.00 -6.88
CA VAL A 33 8.41 0.16 -7.43
C VAL A 33 9.74 -0.26 -8.03
N GLU A 34 10.49 -1.14 -7.37
CA GLU A 34 11.77 -1.64 -7.89
C GLU A 34 11.60 -2.41 -9.19
N VAL A 35 10.64 -3.33 -9.26
CA VAL A 35 10.37 -4.12 -10.47
C VAL A 35 9.94 -3.21 -11.63
N GLN A 36 9.04 -2.27 -11.36
CA GLN A 36 8.55 -1.35 -12.39
C GLN A 36 9.62 -0.34 -12.83
N SER A 37 10.49 0.08 -11.92
CA SER A 37 11.63 0.96 -12.29
C SER A 37 12.62 0.28 -13.22
N ARG A 38 12.86 -1.01 -13.05
CA ARG A 38 13.70 -1.80 -13.97
C ARG A 38 13.11 -1.90 -15.37
N LYS A 39 11.79 -1.84 -15.48
CA LYS A 39 11.06 -1.82 -16.76
C LYS A 39 10.90 -0.41 -17.34
N GLY A 40 11.41 0.62 -16.68
CA GLY A 40 11.21 2.01 -17.07
C GLY A 40 9.80 2.55 -16.81
N LEU A 41 9.00 1.89 -15.99
CA LEU A 41 7.60 2.21 -15.71
C LEU A 41 7.39 2.87 -14.35
N ALA A 42 8.44 3.14 -13.61
CA ALA A 42 8.42 3.87 -12.36
C ALA A 42 9.74 4.59 -12.11
N LYS A 43 9.68 5.67 -11.33
CA LYS A 43 10.88 6.31 -10.80
C LYS A 43 11.44 5.46 -9.67
N LYS A 44 12.73 5.19 -9.69
CA LYS A 44 13.39 4.43 -8.62
C LYS A 44 13.32 5.20 -7.30
N ILE A 45 12.71 4.58 -6.31
CA ILE A 45 12.60 5.08 -4.94
C ILE A 45 13.10 3.98 -4.01
N SER A 46 13.98 4.32 -3.07
CA SER A 46 14.49 3.35 -2.11
C SER A 46 13.43 2.99 -1.05
N TYR A 47 13.55 1.80 -0.48
CA TYR A 47 12.71 1.40 0.67
C TYR A 47 12.76 2.42 1.81
N ALA A 48 13.95 2.96 2.09
CA ALA A 48 14.12 3.98 3.10
C ALA A 48 13.35 5.27 2.81
N GLU A 49 13.22 5.66 1.54
CA GLU A 49 12.40 6.82 1.15
C GLU A 49 10.91 6.54 1.28
N ILE A 50 10.47 5.34 0.95
CA ILE A 50 9.07 4.91 1.12
C ILE A 50 8.68 4.93 2.59
N THR A 51 9.53 4.41 3.46
CA THR A 51 9.28 4.36 4.91
C THR A 51 9.52 5.68 5.62
N LYS A 52 10.36 6.54 5.07
CA LYS A 52 10.63 7.89 5.61
C LYS A 52 9.59 8.92 5.20
N GLY A 53 8.70 8.60 4.28
CA GLY A 53 7.71 9.51 3.75
C GLY A 53 7.04 10.32 4.86
N GLY A 54 7.53 11.53 5.12
CA GLY A 54 6.97 12.46 6.10
C GLY A 54 7.22 12.11 7.57
N THR A 55 8.44 11.74 7.94
CA THR A 55 8.80 11.67 9.36
C THR A 55 8.93 13.08 9.92
N VAL A 56 7.92 13.56 10.60
CA VAL A 56 8.09 14.68 11.51
C VAL A 56 8.73 14.12 12.76
N ARG A 57 10.03 14.31 12.91
CA ARG A 57 10.71 14.05 14.18
C ARG A 57 10.35 15.18 15.13
N ASP A 58 9.44 14.93 16.01
CA ASP A 58 9.37 15.64 17.27
C ASP A 58 10.33 14.94 18.24
N GLU A 59 11.11 15.71 19.01
CA GLU A 59 12.18 15.20 19.88
C GLU A 59 11.70 14.17 20.91
N THR A 60 10.40 13.99 21.07
CA THR A 60 9.81 13.11 22.08
C THR A 60 8.94 11.97 21.54
N LYS A 61 8.52 11.99 20.27
CA LYS A 61 7.74 10.91 19.66
C LYS A 61 8.01 10.83 18.17
N THR A 62 8.48 9.70 17.72
CA THR A 62 8.50 9.36 16.31
C THR A 62 7.06 9.04 15.87
N LEU A 63 6.30 10.06 15.53
CA LEU A 63 5.02 9.87 14.88
C LEU A 63 5.29 9.74 13.38
N THR A 64 5.19 8.55 12.86
CA THR A 64 5.17 8.34 11.42
C THR A 64 3.80 8.80 10.90
N ILE A 65 3.66 10.11 10.71
CA ILE A 65 2.53 10.67 9.98
C ILE A 65 2.96 10.74 8.53
N ALA A 66 2.91 9.64 7.81
CA ALA A 66 3.08 9.77 6.38
C ALA A 66 2.51 8.60 5.64
N VAL A 67 1.44 8.93 5.03
CA VAL A 67 0.98 8.25 3.84
C VAL A 67 2.06 8.41 2.79
N SER A 68 2.75 7.34 2.47
CA SER A 68 3.69 7.36 1.37
C SER A 68 2.91 7.20 0.06
N HIS A 69 3.01 8.19 -0.80
CA HIS A 69 2.47 8.14 -2.15
C HIS A 69 3.57 7.76 -3.12
N VAL A 70 3.38 6.67 -3.84
CA VAL A 70 4.26 6.26 -4.93
C VAL A 70 3.46 6.12 -6.22
N GLU A 71 4.10 6.37 -7.34
CA GLU A 71 3.50 6.23 -8.65
C GLU A 71 4.27 5.20 -9.48
N TYR A 72 3.54 4.38 -10.17
CA TYR A 72 4.10 3.43 -11.14
C TYR A 72 3.06 3.12 -12.23
N GLU A 73 3.54 2.52 -13.31
CA GLU A 73 2.70 2.17 -14.44
C GLU A 73 2.79 0.68 -14.78
N SER A 74 1.74 0.18 -15.37
CA SER A 74 1.76 -1.02 -16.22
C SER A 74 1.64 -0.61 -17.68
N ASP A 75 1.67 -1.57 -18.59
CA ASP A 75 1.48 -1.27 -20.03
C ASP A 75 0.12 -0.62 -20.31
N LYS A 76 -0.88 -0.87 -19.45
CA LYS A 76 -2.26 -0.45 -19.65
C LYS A 76 -2.74 0.68 -18.75
N ARG A 77 -2.14 0.87 -17.57
CA ARG A 77 -2.65 1.76 -16.52
C ARG A 77 -1.55 2.47 -15.78
N HIS A 78 -1.89 3.65 -15.27
CA HIS A 78 -1.09 4.41 -14.31
C HIS A 78 -1.67 4.25 -12.91
N TYR A 79 -0.83 3.93 -11.93
CA TYR A 79 -1.24 3.71 -10.56
C TYR A 79 -0.66 4.78 -9.63
N ALA A 80 -1.52 5.37 -8.82
CA ALA A 80 -1.13 6.07 -7.61
C ALA A 80 -1.33 5.11 -6.43
N HIS A 81 -0.26 4.79 -5.75
CA HIS A 81 -0.25 3.82 -4.66
C HIS A 81 -0.06 4.54 -3.33
N VAL A 82 -0.97 4.28 -2.41
CA VAL A 82 -0.94 4.82 -1.06
C VAL A 82 -0.51 3.72 -0.10
N ASP A 83 0.60 3.91 0.57
CA ASP A 83 1.06 3.05 1.65
C ASP A 83 0.82 3.74 3.00
N CYS A 84 -0.06 3.18 3.81
CA CYS A 84 -0.36 3.64 5.15
C CYS A 84 0.31 2.69 6.16
N PRO A 85 1.49 3.02 6.68
CA PRO A 85 2.26 2.10 7.51
C PRO A 85 1.62 1.83 8.88
N GLY A 86 0.84 2.78 9.39
CA GLY A 86 0.19 2.67 10.71
C GLY A 86 -1.30 2.38 10.62
N HIS A 87 -1.83 1.58 11.54
CA HIS A 87 -3.26 1.30 11.66
C HIS A 87 -4.09 2.57 11.86
N ALA A 88 -3.66 3.43 12.78
CA ALA A 88 -4.35 4.70 13.06
C ALA A 88 -4.34 5.64 11.85
N ASP A 89 -3.23 5.72 11.12
CA ASP A 89 -3.11 6.53 9.91
C ASP A 89 -4.00 6.00 8.78
N TYR A 90 -4.07 4.68 8.62
CA TYR A 90 -4.97 4.05 7.69
C TYR A 90 -6.44 4.41 7.97
N ILE A 91 -6.89 4.24 9.21
CA ILE A 91 -8.26 4.56 9.61
C ILE A 91 -8.56 6.04 9.36
N LYS A 92 -7.68 6.93 9.77
CA LYS A 92 -7.84 8.38 9.57
C LYS A 92 -7.98 8.75 8.10
N ASN A 93 -7.09 8.23 7.26
CA ASN A 93 -7.10 8.50 5.82
C ASN A 93 -8.37 7.97 5.14
N MET A 94 -8.85 6.80 5.54
CA MET A 94 -10.06 6.21 4.98
C MET A 94 -11.32 6.98 5.41
N ILE A 95 -11.42 7.39 6.68
CA ILE A 95 -12.58 8.13 7.19
C ILE A 95 -12.65 9.54 6.61
N THR A 96 -11.52 10.21 6.47
CA THR A 96 -11.47 11.58 5.92
C THR A 96 -11.61 11.64 4.40
N GLY A 97 -11.60 10.48 3.73
CA GLY A 97 -11.62 10.41 2.26
C GLY A 97 -10.35 10.91 1.61
N ALA A 98 -9.29 11.13 2.38
CA ALA A 98 -7.99 11.56 1.87
C ALA A 98 -7.33 10.52 0.95
N ALA A 99 -7.70 9.26 1.11
CA ALA A 99 -7.26 8.16 0.28
C ALA A 99 -8.46 7.46 -0.36
N GLN A 100 -9.01 8.07 -1.41
CA GLN A 100 -9.99 7.36 -2.24
C GLN A 100 -9.27 6.29 -3.06
N MET A 101 -9.58 5.03 -2.79
CA MET A 101 -9.00 3.89 -3.48
C MET A 101 -10.00 3.23 -4.42
N ASP A 102 -9.56 2.98 -5.64
CA ASP A 102 -10.30 2.14 -6.61
C ASP A 102 -10.10 0.66 -6.32
N GLY A 103 -9.01 0.31 -5.67
CA GLY A 103 -8.69 -1.04 -5.24
C GLY A 103 -7.73 -1.06 -4.06
N ALA A 104 -7.76 -2.14 -3.30
CA ALA A 104 -6.86 -2.37 -2.18
C ALA A 104 -6.09 -3.68 -2.35
N ILE A 105 -4.83 -3.67 -1.95
CA ILE A 105 -3.99 -4.87 -1.87
C ILE A 105 -3.93 -5.27 -0.40
N LEU A 106 -4.63 -6.35 -0.07
CA LEU A 106 -4.60 -6.92 1.28
C LEU A 106 -3.37 -7.80 1.44
N VAL A 107 -2.45 -7.38 2.29
CA VAL A 107 -1.23 -8.12 2.59
C VAL A 107 -1.41 -8.94 3.85
N VAL A 108 -1.22 -10.25 3.74
CA VAL A 108 -1.35 -11.20 4.85
C VAL A 108 -0.09 -12.04 4.93
N SER A 109 0.44 -12.23 6.13
CA SER A 109 1.53 -13.16 6.38
C SER A 109 0.98 -14.59 6.43
N ALA A 110 1.55 -15.50 5.65
CA ALA A 110 1.16 -16.91 5.68
C ALA A 110 1.47 -17.57 7.03
N ALA A 111 2.51 -17.09 7.73
CA ALA A 111 2.90 -17.60 9.04
C ALA A 111 1.89 -17.24 10.14
N ASP A 112 1.34 -16.04 10.09
CA ASP A 112 0.45 -15.51 11.13
C ASP A 112 -1.04 -15.65 10.78
N GLY A 113 -1.36 -15.68 9.49
CA GLY A 113 -2.73 -15.64 9.00
C GLY A 113 -3.41 -14.28 9.22
N PRO A 114 -4.72 -14.18 9.03
CA PRO A 114 -5.47 -12.97 9.29
C PRO A 114 -5.42 -12.59 10.77
N MET A 115 -5.02 -11.36 11.05
CA MET A 115 -4.91 -10.77 12.39
C MET A 115 -6.03 -9.76 12.63
N PRO A 116 -6.22 -9.25 13.85
CA PRO A 116 -7.31 -8.31 14.16
C PRO A 116 -7.34 -7.09 13.24
N GLN A 117 -6.21 -6.45 12.96
CA GLN A 117 -6.14 -5.31 12.04
C GLN A 117 -6.49 -5.68 10.59
N THR A 118 -6.22 -6.91 10.18
CA THR A 118 -6.61 -7.41 8.85
C THR A 118 -8.12 -7.33 8.68
N ARG A 119 -8.88 -7.79 9.67
CA ARG A 119 -10.34 -7.75 9.66
C ARG A 119 -10.89 -6.34 9.70
N GLU A 120 -10.33 -5.49 10.55
CA GLU A 120 -10.73 -4.09 10.67
C GLU A 120 -10.49 -3.32 9.37
N HIS A 121 -9.35 -3.54 8.72
CA HIS A 121 -9.03 -2.92 7.45
C HIS A 121 -9.99 -3.34 6.33
N ILE A 122 -10.37 -4.61 6.27
CA ILE A 122 -11.34 -5.11 5.29
C ILE A 122 -12.72 -4.49 5.53
N LEU A 123 -13.17 -4.46 6.77
CA LEU A 123 -14.46 -3.88 7.12
C LEU A 123 -14.52 -2.40 6.77
N LEU A 124 -13.49 -1.65 7.10
CA LEU A 124 -13.42 -0.23 6.79
C LEU A 124 -13.37 0.02 5.27
N ALA A 125 -12.60 -0.76 4.54
CA ALA A 125 -12.54 -0.67 3.08
C ALA A 125 -13.92 -0.89 2.45
N ARG A 126 -14.70 -1.83 2.96
CA ARG A 126 -16.09 -2.05 2.52
C ARG A 126 -17.01 -0.88 2.87
N GLN A 127 -16.89 -0.34 4.06
CA GLN A 127 -17.72 0.79 4.52
C GLN A 127 -17.49 2.06 3.70
N VAL A 128 -16.26 2.33 3.30
CA VAL A 128 -15.92 3.50 2.47
C VAL A 128 -16.07 3.23 0.97
N GLY A 129 -16.50 2.02 0.57
CA GLY A 129 -16.86 1.70 -0.79
C GLY A 129 -15.67 1.38 -1.71
N VAL A 130 -14.59 0.80 -1.22
CA VAL A 130 -13.51 0.28 -2.06
C VAL A 130 -14.05 -0.91 -2.88
N PRO A 131 -14.12 -0.80 -4.23
CA PRO A 131 -14.84 -1.80 -5.02
C PRO A 131 -14.07 -3.11 -5.22
N TYR A 132 -12.74 -3.08 -5.14
CA TYR A 132 -11.90 -4.26 -5.42
C TYR A 132 -10.86 -4.46 -4.33
N ILE A 133 -10.71 -5.71 -3.89
CA ILE A 133 -9.66 -6.14 -2.97
C ILE A 133 -8.93 -7.33 -3.57
N VAL A 134 -7.62 -7.20 -3.72
CA VAL A 134 -6.71 -8.27 -4.14
C VAL A 134 -5.91 -8.75 -2.93
N VAL A 135 -5.86 -10.04 -2.71
CA VAL A 135 -5.10 -10.62 -1.59
C VAL A 135 -3.69 -10.99 -2.04
N PHE A 136 -2.70 -10.55 -1.30
CA PHE A 136 -1.30 -10.91 -1.49
C PHE A 136 -0.76 -11.64 -0.24
N LEU A 137 -0.50 -12.92 -0.38
CA LEU A 137 0.02 -13.76 0.69
C LEU A 137 1.54 -13.70 0.70
N LYS A 138 2.11 -13.21 1.81
CA LYS A 138 3.56 -13.09 2.02
C LYS A 138 4.10 -14.13 2.98
N LYS A 139 5.42 -14.25 3.03
CA LYS A 139 6.13 -15.20 3.91
C LYS A 139 5.70 -16.65 3.70
N ALA A 140 5.39 -17.01 2.47
CA ALA A 140 4.96 -18.35 2.10
C ALA A 140 6.06 -19.40 2.32
N ASP A 141 7.31 -18.97 2.30
CA ASP A 141 8.49 -19.78 2.63
C ASP A 141 8.57 -20.21 4.10
N MET A 142 7.80 -19.57 4.98
CA MET A 142 7.75 -19.86 6.41
C MET A 142 6.71 -20.93 6.78
N VAL A 143 5.95 -21.44 5.81
CA VAL A 143 4.90 -22.45 6.02
C VAL A 143 5.10 -23.65 5.09
N ASP A 144 4.78 -24.86 5.59
CA ASP A 144 4.95 -26.08 4.81
C ASP A 144 3.87 -26.24 3.75
N GLU A 145 2.65 -25.79 4.03
CA GLU A 145 1.52 -25.87 3.11
C GLU A 145 0.77 -24.54 3.00
N ILE A 146 0.77 -23.99 1.78
CA ILE A 146 0.02 -22.78 1.47
C ILE A 146 -1.44 -23.17 1.20
N GLY A 147 -2.36 -22.48 1.88
CA GLY A 147 -3.79 -22.65 1.63
C GLY A 147 -4.51 -23.61 2.57
N ARG A 148 -3.85 -24.20 3.54
CA ARG A 148 -4.56 -24.79 4.68
C ARG A 148 -5.15 -23.67 5.52
N ALA A 149 -6.47 -23.70 5.65
CA ALA A 149 -7.13 -22.84 6.62
C ALA A 149 -6.57 -23.14 8.01
N HIS A 150 -5.99 -22.14 8.66
CA HIS A 150 -5.72 -22.23 10.08
C HIS A 150 -7.07 -22.23 10.80
N VAL A 151 -7.43 -23.40 11.24
CA VAL A 151 -8.64 -23.59 12.07
C VAL A 151 -8.31 -23.14 13.49
#